data_8acdb8b45830577f66cb66e40e20e71c
#
_entry.id   8acdb8b45830577f66cb66e40e20e71c
#
_cell.length_a   1.000
_cell.length_b   1.000
_cell.length_c   1.000
_cell.angle_alpha   90.00
_cell.angle_beta   90.00
_cell.angle_gamma   90.00
#
_symmetry.space_group_name_H-M   'P 1'
#
loop_
_entity.id
_entity.type
_entity.pdbx_description
1 polymer ?
#
loop_
_entity_poly.entity_id
_entity_poly.type
_entity_poly.pdbx_seq_one_letter_code
_entity_poly.pdbx_strand_id
1 'polypeptide(L)'
;MKKYIIKLSRVCVIGLLILTTWGCNEFLEETDKSNFTLENYFTRPEHATSVVNSIYESLQPVMESGFGGGPWMMLEFATGLANTELGQAQNSLFVRNLINNSDNGYGQTYWTSSYRGIANANLAIEKIPEIEMDNANQNRLLGEARFFRAYYYFNLIRIFGNIPLITTSIDLTSPELYPEPASTEAVYNQIVADLEVAEDSGLPWRDVSGRVSMGAVKSLFASVYLTMAGYPLQGGNQYFQLAAEKANDVIQSGEFGLFDDYSKLHSVEDKNLGEHIFMTQYAAFAVPSSWQVSIIPYNRGISAYSAETGGIFANQEFVESFESGDKRAEEKEFFYTEYSLESDRTTVMELGDYYIWKHFDEVAQLNTTSSGLNWPIYRYAEILLIYAEAMNEVNGPTQEAYDAVNSIRDRANLPDLENLSQQEFREAVWREKWVELCFENKTWYDMVRLRKAFNVETLQFEDYVGHQFSYGPTLRERELLFPIPTAEIRNNDKLTQNQGY
;
A
#
# COMPACT_ATOMS: atom_id res chain seq x y z
N MET A 1 47.28 -52.65 -58.82
CA MET A 1 46.03 -52.76 -58.02
C MET A 1 46.15 -52.29 -56.57
N LYS A 2 47.09 -52.73 -55.74
CA LYS A 2 47.22 -52.33 -54.32
C LYS A 2 47.33 -50.78 -54.08
N LYS A 3 47.99 -50.02 -54.95
CA LYS A 3 48.16 -48.55 -54.79
C LYS A 3 46.85 -47.77 -55.08
N TYR A 4 45.98 -48.28 -55.89
CA TYR A 4 44.67 -47.63 -56.20
C TYR A 4 43.63 -47.88 -55.12
N ILE A 5 43.67 -49.09 -54.50
CA ILE A 5 42.75 -49.42 -53.38
C ILE A 5 43.06 -48.57 -52.13
N ILE A 6 44.33 -48.30 -51.82
CA ILE A 6 44.77 -47.45 -50.69
C ILE A 6 44.39 -45.98 -50.93
N LYS A 7 44.43 -45.49 -52.16
CA LYS A 7 43.99 -44.10 -52.45
C LYS A 7 42.48 -43.98 -52.36
N LEU A 8 41.71 -44.97 -52.84
CA LEU A 8 40.26 -44.97 -52.78
C LEU A 8 39.76 -45.07 -51.31
N SER A 9 40.40 -45.90 -50.48
CA SER A 9 40.03 -45.99 -49.05
C SER A 9 40.33 -44.71 -48.26
N ARG A 10 41.41 -43.98 -48.56
CA ARG A 10 41.73 -42.68 -47.98
C ARG A 10 40.76 -41.58 -48.39
N VAL A 11 40.28 -41.56 -49.64
CA VAL A 11 39.28 -40.62 -50.10
C VAL A 11 37.90 -40.92 -49.47
N CYS A 12 37.54 -42.16 -49.35
CA CYS A 12 36.30 -42.54 -48.64
C CYS A 12 36.31 -42.19 -47.13
N VAL A 13 37.45 -42.39 -46.45
CA VAL A 13 37.60 -42.01 -45.02
C VAL A 13 37.58 -40.51 -44.83
N ILE A 14 38.21 -39.73 -45.73
CA ILE A 14 38.12 -38.26 -45.67
C ILE A 14 36.73 -37.77 -46.02
N GLY A 15 36.04 -38.37 -46.98
CA GLY A 15 34.62 -38.05 -47.29
C GLY A 15 33.68 -38.36 -46.13
N LEU A 16 33.87 -39.47 -45.39
CA LEU A 16 33.08 -39.83 -44.24
C LEU A 16 33.33 -38.87 -43.05
N LEU A 17 34.57 -38.40 -42.84
CA LEU A 17 34.93 -37.41 -41.81
C LEU A 17 34.33 -36.00 -42.09
N ILE A 18 34.15 -35.62 -43.35
CA ILE A 18 33.54 -34.34 -43.70
C ILE A 18 32.00 -34.39 -43.54
N LEU A 19 31.35 -35.51 -43.67
CA LEU A 19 29.92 -35.69 -43.44
C LEU A 19 29.54 -35.69 -41.97
N THR A 20 30.46 -35.90 -41.04
CA THR A 20 30.20 -35.85 -39.58
C THR A 20 30.32 -34.42 -39.01
N THR A 21 30.79 -33.42 -39.81
CA THR A 21 30.88 -32.04 -39.32
C THR A 21 29.67 -31.18 -39.63
N TRP A 22 28.69 -31.69 -40.37
CA TRP A 22 27.38 -31.09 -40.50
C TRP A 22 26.39 -31.70 -39.50
N GLY A 23 26.75 -31.68 -38.23
CA GLY A 23 25.81 -31.90 -37.15
C GLY A 23 24.85 -30.74 -37.10
N CYS A 24 23.56 -30.99 -37.22
CA CYS A 24 22.52 -30.00 -36.96
C CYS A 24 22.71 -29.41 -35.57
N ASN A 25 23.16 -28.18 -35.46
CA ASN A 25 23.18 -27.45 -34.17
C ASN A 25 21.77 -27.39 -33.54
N GLU A 26 20.73 -27.35 -34.36
CA GLU A 26 19.33 -27.38 -33.90
C GLU A 26 18.91 -28.70 -33.22
N PHE A 27 19.62 -29.83 -33.48
CA PHE A 27 19.31 -31.12 -32.80
C PHE A 27 19.87 -31.19 -31.37
N LEU A 28 20.78 -30.32 -31.00
CA LEU A 28 21.40 -30.25 -29.66
C LEU A 28 20.83 -29.06 -28.84
N GLU A 29 19.95 -28.26 -29.38
CA GLU A 29 19.15 -27.34 -28.58
C GLU A 29 18.10 -28.15 -27.83
N GLU A 30 18.39 -28.42 -26.58
CA GLU A 30 17.47 -29.04 -25.62
C GLU A 30 16.35 -28.05 -25.32
N THR A 31 15.33 -28.00 -26.18
CA THR A 31 14.08 -27.31 -25.83
C THR A 31 13.38 -28.15 -24.79
N ASP A 32 13.44 -27.75 -23.54
CA ASP A 32 12.69 -28.37 -22.46
C ASP A 32 11.19 -28.19 -22.70
N LYS A 33 10.56 -29.19 -23.33
CA LYS A 33 9.12 -29.21 -23.61
C LYS A 33 8.27 -29.62 -22.42
N SER A 34 8.90 -30.05 -21.33
CA SER A 34 8.25 -30.56 -20.13
C SER A 34 8.18 -29.54 -18.99
N ASN A 35 9.04 -28.54 -18.99
CA ASN A 35 9.05 -27.47 -17.99
C ASN A 35 8.70 -26.12 -18.64
N PHE A 36 7.96 -25.31 -17.90
CA PHE A 36 7.72 -23.93 -18.29
C PHE A 36 8.99 -23.10 -18.03
N THR A 37 9.47 -22.44 -19.09
CA THR A 37 10.52 -21.42 -19.03
C THR A 37 9.91 -20.06 -19.34
N LEU A 38 10.59 -18.95 -19.01
CA LEU A 38 10.10 -17.63 -19.38
C LEU A 38 9.88 -17.47 -20.89
N GLU A 39 10.63 -18.20 -21.72
CA GLU A 39 10.55 -18.15 -23.17
C GLU A 39 9.32 -18.89 -23.76
N ASN A 40 8.86 -19.97 -23.11
CA ASN A 40 7.78 -20.81 -23.60
C ASN A 40 6.47 -20.65 -22.84
N TYR A 41 6.44 -19.90 -21.73
CA TYR A 41 5.26 -19.72 -20.89
C TYR A 41 4.30 -18.67 -21.47
N PHE A 42 4.78 -17.47 -21.83
CA PHE A 42 3.94 -16.32 -22.20
C PHE A 42 3.40 -16.41 -23.64
N THR A 43 2.51 -17.37 -23.90
CA THR A 43 1.98 -17.66 -25.24
C THR A 43 0.46 -17.53 -25.36
N ARG A 44 -0.26 -17.32 -24.23
CA ARG A 44 -1.74 -17.30 -24.22
C ARG A 44 -2.26 -16.17 -23.33
N PRO A 45 -3.48 -15.62 -23.58
CA PRO A 45 -4.08 -14.56 -22.77
C PRO A 45 -4.19 -14.86 -21.27
N GLU A 46 -4.38 -16.15 -20.90
CA GLU A 46 -4.46 -16.57 -19.51
C GLU A 46 -3.13 -16.36 -18.76
N HIS A 47 -2.01 -16.47 -19.48
CA HIS A 47 -0.68 -16.23 -18.89
C HIS A 47 -0.47 -14.74 -18.58
N ALA A 48 -0.99 -13.84 -19.44
CA ALA A 48 -1.01 -12.41 -19.19
C ALA A 48 -1.82 -12.08 -17.92
N THR A 49 -3.00 -12.67 -17.79
CA THR A 49 -3.83 -12.51 -16.59
C THR A 49 -3.14 -13.06 -15.34
N SER A 50 -2.48 -14.21 -15.45
CA SER A 50 -1.79 -14.84 -14.31
C SER A 50 -0.63 -14.01 -13.79
N VAL A 51 0.20 -13.43 -14.66
CA VAL A 51 1.31 -12.57 -14.22
C VAL A 51 0.79 -11.28 -13.57
N VAL A 52 -0.29 -10.69 -14.08
CA VAL A 52 -0.90 -9.52 -13.44
C VAL A 52 -1.48 -9.90 -12.08
N ASN A 53 -2.15 -11.05 -11.94
CA ASN A 53 -2.67 -11.51 -10.65
C ASN A 53 -1.56 -11.70 -9.60
N SER A 54 -0.36 -12.15 -9.99
CA SER A 54 0.78 -12.28 -9.07
C SER A 54 1.27 -10.93 -8.53
N ILE A 55 0.96 -9.81 -9.20
CA ILE A 55 1.27 -8.48 -8.70
C ILE A 55 0.35 -8.13 -7.51
N TYR A 56 -0.95 -8.47 -7.60
CA TYR A 56 -1.91 -8.28 -6.51
C TYR A 56 -1.53 -9.04 -5.23
N GLU A 57 -1.01 -10.26 -5.37
CA GLU A 57 -0.56 -11.06 -4.22
C GLU A 57 0.51 -10.36 -3.37
N SER A 58 1.28 -9.46 -3.97
CA SER A 58 2.32 -8.70 -3.26
C SER A 58 1.76 -7.63 -2.30
N LEU A 59 0.46 -7.34 -2.32
CA LEU A 59 -0.21 -6.48 -1.33
C LEU A 59 -0.39 -7.19 0.02
N GLN A 60 -0.66 -8.51 0.01
CA GLN A 60 -1.10 -9.25 1.19
C GLN A 60 -0.05 -9.35 2.31
N PRO A 61 1.25 -9.63 2.05
CA PRO A 61 2.22 -9.82 3.12
C PRO A 61 2.39 -8.64 4.07
N VAL A 62 2.15 -7.41 3.59
CA VAL A 62 2.16 -6.22 4.44
C VAL A 62 1.01 -6.24 5.44
N MET A 63 -0.14 -6.80 5.05
CA MET A 63 -1.36 -6.88 5.87
C MET A 63 -1.41 -8.13 6.76
N GLU A 64 -0.55 -9.11 6.54
CA GLU A 64 -0.53 -10.32 7.37
C GLU A 64 -0.12 -10.01 8.80
N SER A 65 -0.83 -10.62 9.73
CA SER A 65 -0.56 -10.54 11.16
C SER A 65 -0.44 -11.91 11.78
N GLY A 66 0.39 -12.00 12.81
CA GLY A 66 0.58 -13.19 13.63
C GLY A 66 0.63 -12.81 15.10
N PHE A 67 1.11 -13.72 15.94
CA PHE A 67 1.23 -13.51 17.38
C PHE A 67 2.07 -12.27 17.75
N GLY A 68 3.03 -11.87 16.91
CA GLY A 68 3.88 -10.69 17.12
C GLY A 68 3.36 -9.41 16.46
N GLY A 69 2.13 -9.39 15.95
CA GLY A 69 1.59 -8.28 15.19
C GLY A 69 1.84 -8.42 13.68
N GLY A 70 1.65 -7.35 12.93
CA GLY A 70 1.78 -7.32 11.47
C GLY A 70 2.45 -6.05 10.93
N PRO A 71 3.10 -6.14 9.74
CA PRO A 71 3.82 -5.01 9.15
C PRO A 71 2.97 -3.75 8.96
N TRP A 72 1.67 -3.89 8.64
CA TRP A 72 0.75 -2.77 8.44
C TRP A 72 0.68 -1.81 9.64
N MET A 73 0.92 -2.33 10.87
CA MET A 73 0.90 -1.52 12.07
C MET A 73 2.12 -0.59 12.20
N MET A 74 3.18 -0.81 11.39
CA MET A 74 4.41 -0.02 11.44
C MET A 74 4.14 1.48 11.26
N LEU A 75 3.32 1.82 10.28
CA LEU A 75 3.01 3.21 9.98
C LEU A 75 2.12 3.84 11.07
N GLU A 76 1.23 3.07 11.67
CA GLU A 76 0.35 3.56 12.75
C GLU A 76 1.15 3.82 14.04
N PHE A 77 2.05 2.91 14.40
CA PHE A 77 2.91 3.12 15.59
C PHE A 77 3.85 4.32 15.47
N ALA A 78 4.21 4.72 14.26
CA ALA A 78 5.07 5.87 14.04
C ALA A 78 4.35 7.22 14.18
N THR A 79 3.03 7.22 14.39
CA THR A 79 2.19 8.44 14.45
C THR A 79 1.99 9.01 15.85
N GLY A 80 2.21 8.19 16.89
CA GLY A 80 1.81 8.52 18.24
C GLY A 80 0.34 8.21 18.58
N LEU A 81 -0.48 7.76 17.58
CA LEU A 81 -1.91 7.45 17.78
C LEU A 81 -2.16 6.07 18.38
N ALA A 82 -1.21 5.15 18.22
CA ALA A 82 -1.40 3.74 18.48
C ALA A 82 -0.64 3.24 19.73
N ASN A 83 -1.23 2.25 20.38
CA ASN A 83 -0.67 1.50 21.49
C ASN A 83 -0.77 -0.01 21.23
N THR A 84 -0.14 -0.83 22.09
CA THR A 84 -0.13 -2.29 22.02
C THR A 84 -0.08 -2.92 23.41
N GLU A 85 -0.83 -3.99 23.61
CA GLU A 85 -0.71 -4.85 24.81
C GLU A 85 0.43 -5.88 24.68
N LEU A 86 1.01 -6.04 23.48
CA LEU A 86 2.05 -7.02 23.20
C LEU A 86 3.41 -6.55 23.75
N GLY A 87 3.65 -6.75 25.03
CA GLY A 87 4.92 -6.41 25.68
C GLY A 87 6.16 -7.14 25.12
N GLN A 88 5.98 -8.15 24.28
CA GLN A 88 7.06 -8.92 23.63
C GLN A 88 7.14 -8.70 22.11
N ALA A 89 6.24 -7.93 21.52
CA ALA A 89 6.26 -7.59 20.08
C ALA A 89 7.34 -6.54 19.78
N GLN A 90 8.60 -6.95 19.72
CA GLN A 90 9.74 -6.05 19.58
C GLN A 90 9.60 -5.12 18.38
N ASN A 91 9.12 -5.61 17.23
CA ASN A 91 8.95 -4.80 16.03
C ASN A 91 8.00 -3.62 16.26
N SER A 92 6.83 -3.87 16.87
CA SER A 92 5.85 -2.83 17.24
C SER A 92 6.42 -1.84 18.24
N LEU A 93 7.00 -2.36 19.33
CA LEU A 93 7.55 -1.54 20.42
C LEU A 93 8.73 -0.67 19.96
N PHE A 94 9.58 -1.17 19.05
CA PHE A 94 10.70 -0.40 18.54
C PHE A 94 10.22 0.79 17.68
N VAL A 95 9.21 0.61 16.87
CA VAL A 95 8.62 1.71 16.09
C VAL A 95 7.92 2.70 17.02
N ARG A 96 7.02 2.21 17.90
CA ARG A 96 6.25 3.03 18.82
C ARG A 96 7.14 3.90 19.74
N ASN A 97 8.24 3.34 20.22
CA ASN A 97 9.15 4.04 21.13
C ASN A 97 10.26 4.83 20.40
N LEU A 98 10.20 4.95 19.08
CA LEU A 98 11.17 5.66 18.23
C LEU A 98 12.62 5.15 18.44
N ILE A 99 12.78 3.85 18.69
CA ILE A 99 14.06 3.14 18.79
C ILE A 99 14.22 2.08 17.69
N ASN A 100 13.50 2.26 16.59
CA ASN A 100 13.52 1.37 15.44
C ASN A 100 14.93 1.22 14.87
N ASN A 101 15.19 0.05 14.24
CA ASN A 101 16.46 -0.29 13.62
C ASN A 101 16.25 -1.09 12.32
N SER A 102 17.33 -1.32 11.59
CA SER A 102 17.33 -1.97 10.29
C SER A 102 17.05 -3.49 10.30
N ASP A 103 16.98 -4.12 11.47
CA ASP A 103 16.61 -5.53 11.63
C ASP A 103 15.11 -5.70 11.92
N ASN A 104 14.33 -4.63 11.92
CA ASN A 104 12.88 -4.70 12.12
C ASN A 104 12.20 -5.41 10.94
N GLY A 105 11.56 -6.56 11.21
CA GLY A 105 10.91 -7.39 10.20
C GLY A 105 9.78 -6.71 9.44
N TYR A 106 9.14 -5.69 10.01
CA TYR A 106 8.08 -4.93 9.33
C TYR A 106 8.63 -4.17 8.12
N GLY A 107 9.73 -3.41 8.31
CA GLY A 107 10.41 -2.72 7.22
C GLY A 107 10.92 -3.68 6.16
N GLN A 108 11.48 -4.84 6.56
CA GLN A 108 11.90 -5.88 5.63
C GLN A 108 10.74 -6.39 4.77
N THR A 109 9.55 -6.60 5.35
CA THR A 109 8.36 -7.07 4.60
C THR A 109 7.88 -6.02 3.62
N TYR A 110 7.81 -4.73 4.00
CA TYR A 110 7.48 -3.65 3.07
C TYR A 110 8.41 -3.62 1.86
N TRP A 111 9.72 -3.72 2.12
CA TRP A 111 10.73 -3.72 1.06
C TRP A 111 10.58 -4.93 0.12
N THR A 112 10.62 -6.13 0.67
CA THR A 112 10.61 -7.36 -0.14
C THR A 112 9.31 -7.57 -0.91
N SER A 113 8.15 -7.26 -0.31
CA SER A 113 6.85 -7.37 -0.97
C SER A 113 6.71 -6.36 -2.10
N SER A 114 7.15 -5.11 -1.88
CA SER A 114 7.10 -4.08 -2.92
C SER A 114 8.01 -4.42 -4.10
N TYR A 115 9.26 -4.82 -3.86
CA TYR A 115 10.17 -5.21 -4.95
C TYR A 115 9.73 -6.49 -5.68
N ARG A 116 9.09 -7.45 -4.98
CA ARG A 116 8.45 -8.59 -5.64
C ARG A 116 7.32 -8.14 -6.57
N GLY A 117 6.47 -7.22 -6.10
CA GLY A 117 5.41 -6.62 -6.91
C GLY A 117 5.97 -5.88 -8.14
N ILE A 118 7.05 -5.11 -7.97
CA ILE A 118 7.75 -4.41 -9.05
C ILE A 118 8.34 -5.40 -10.07
N ALA A 119 8.98 -6.47 -9.61
CA ALA A 119 9.54 -7.49 -10.50
C ALA A 119 8.44 -8.18 -11.34
N ASN A 120 7.31 -8.53 -10.73
CA ASN A 120 6.17 -9.10 -11.44
C ASN A 120 5.54 -8.09 -12.41
N ALA A 121 5.46 -6.81 -12.03
CA ALA A 121 4.98 -5.74 -12.91
C ALA A 121 5.92 -5.52 -14.11
N ASN A 122 7.23 -5.52 -13.90
CA ASN A 122 8.21 -5.43 -14.99
C ASN A 122 8.06 -6.60 -15.96
N LEU A 123 7.94 -7.82 -15.45
CA LEU A 123 7.71 -9.01 -16.26
C LEU A 123 6.41 -8.91 -17.06
N ALA A 124 5.31 -8.46 -16.45
CA ALA A 124 4.04 -8.25 -17.12
C ALA A 124 4.15 -7.20 -18.25
N ILE A 125 4.79 -6.05 -17.95
CA ILE A 125 4.98 -4.96 -18.91
C ILE A 125 5.82 -5.40 -20.12
N GLU A 126 6.82 -6.27 -19.88
CA GLU A 126 7.69 -6.79 -20.93
C GLU A 126 7.00 -7.88 -21.75
N LYS A 127 6.31 -8.84 -21.14
CA LYS A 127 5.81 -10.04 -21.79
C LYS A 127 4.39 -9.92 -22.39
N ILE A 128 3.52 -9.13 -21.79
CA ILE A 128 2.13 -8.99 -22.29
C ILE A 128 2.05 -8.50 -23.74
N PRO A 129 2.88 -7.53 -24.21
CA PRO A 129 2.85 -7.10 -25.61
C PRO A 129 3.19 -8.19 -26.63
N GLU A 130 3.90 -9.25 -26.22
CA GLU A 130 4.29 -10.36 -27.09
C GLU A 130 3.16 -11.40 -27.25
N ILE A 131 2.11 -11.34 -26.44
CA ILE A 131 0.99 -12.30 -26.42
C ILE A 131 -0.10 -11.84 -27.41
N GLU A 132 -0.48 -12.72 -28.33
CA GLU A 132 -1.60 -12.48 -29.23
C GLU A 132 -2.93 -12.54 -28.44
N MET A 133 -3.58 -11.38 -28.28
CA MET A 133 -4.83 -11.23 -27.54
C MET A 133 -5.60 -9.98 -27.99
N ASP A 134 -6.83 -9.82 -27.51
CA ASP A 134 -7.61 -8.61 -27.74
C ASP A 134 -6.90 -7.35 -27.18
N ASN A 135 -6.78 -6.31 -28.01
CA ASN A 135 -6.06 -5.10 -27.70
C ASN A 135 -6.63 -4.36 -26.45
N ALA A 136 -7.95 -4.34 -26.29
CA ALA A 136 -8.56 -3.67 -25.14
C ALA A 136 -8.19 -4.39 -23.82
N ASN A 137 -8.22 -5.73 -23.83
CA ASN A 137 -7.81 -6.52 -22.67
C ASN A 137 -6.29 -6.42 -22.42
N GLN A 138 -5.48 -6.40 -23.48
CA GLN A 138 -4.03 -6.20 -23.39
C GLN A 138 -3.70 -4.86 -22.71
N ASN A 139 -4.29 -3.76 -23.20
CA ASN A 139 -4.10 -2.42 -22.65
C ASN A 139 -4.54 -2.34 -21.19
N ARG A 140 -5.68 -2.95 -20.84
CA ARG A 140 -6.16 -3.00 -19.46
C ARG A 140 -5.17 -3.71 -18.54
N LEU A 141 -4.67 -4.88 -18.91
CA LEU A 141 -3.70 -5.62 -18.10
C LEU A 141 -2.37 -4.88 -17.95
N LEU A 142 -1.92 -4.19 -19.01
CA LEU A 142 -0.74 -3.32 -18.95
C LEU A 142 -0.98 -2.11 -18.03
N GLY A 143 -2.17 -1.50 -18.08
CA GLY A 143 -2.57 -0.43 -17.18
C GLY A 143 -2.54 -0.84 -15.71
N GLU A 144 -3.05 -2.03 -15.39
CA GLU A 144 -2.99 -2.61 -14.05
C GLU A 144 -1.53 -2.82 -13.59
N ALA A 145 -0.67 -3.40 -14.45
CA ALA A 145 0.74 -3.61 -14.12
C ALA A 145 1.49 -2.28 -13.88
N ARG A 146 1.21 -1.26 -14.70
CA ARG A 146 1.78 0.09 -14.53
C ARG A 146 1.29 0.76 -13.24
N PHE A 147 -0.01 0.69 -12.95
CA PHE A 147 -0.55 1.19 -11.67
C PHE A 147 0.17 0.57 -10.48
N PHE A 148 0.35 -0.74 -10.47
CA PHE A 148 1.01 -1.41 -9.34
C PHE A 148 2.48 -1.07 -9.22
N ARG A 149 3.20 -0.95 -10.34
CA ARG A 149 4.61 -0.53 -10.28
C ARG A 149 4.72 0.87 -9.67
N ALA A 150 3.87 1.79 -10.09
CA ALA A 150 3.77 3.12 -9.49
C ALA A 150 3.42 3.06 -8.00
N TYR A 151 2.44 2.27 -7.60
CA TYR A 151 2.00 2.12 -6.22
C TYR A 151 3.11 1.58 -5.31
N TYR A 152 3.84 0.55 -5.73
CA TYR A 152 4.93 -0.01 -4.94
C TYR A 152 6.11 0.95 -4.84
N TYR A 153 6.48 1.64 -5.91
CA TYR A 153 7.49 2.69 -5.85
C TYR A 153 7.06 3.86 -4.97
N PHE A 154 5.80 4.25 -5.01
CA PHE A 154 5.28 5.31 -4.16
C PHE A 154 5.33 4.97 -2.66
N ASN A 155 5.10 3.71 -2.31
CA ASN A 155 5.28 3.27 -0.92
C ASN A 155 6.77 3.23 -0.54
N LEU A 156 7.62 2.62 -1.36
CA LEU A 156 9.05 2.49 -1.09
C LEU A 156 9.73 3.85 -0.92
N ILE A 157 9.49 4.80 -1.83
CA ILE A 157 10.16 6.11 -1.79
C ILE A 157 9.77 6.93 -0.56
N ARG A 158 8.50 6.83 -0.13
CA ARG A 158 8.02 7.53 1.07
C ARG A 158 8.54 6.90 2.36
N ILE A 159 8.68 5.57 2.39
CA ILE A 159 9.14 4.84 3.59
C ILE A 159 10.66 4.91 3.72
N PHE A 160 11.41 4.67 2.63
CA PHE A 160 12.85 4.44 2.70
C PHE A 160 13.71 5.54 2.07
N GLY A 161 13.11 6.53 1.42
CA GLY A 161 13.88 7.56 0.70
C GLY A 161 14.51 7.05 -0.58
N ASN A 162 15.78 7.35 -0.84
CA ASN A 162 16.47 6.92 -2.06
C ASN A 162 16.55 5.39 -2.15
N ILE A 163 15.98 4.84 -3.22
CA ILE A 163 15.82 3.40 -3.44
C ILE A 163 16.26 3.01 -4.85
N PRO A 164 16.64 1.75 -5.11
CA PRO A 164 16.88 1.26 -6.46
C PRO A 164 15.66 1.42 -7.38
N LEU A 165 15.87 2.01 -8.55
CA LEU A 165 14.85 2.14 -9.59
C LEU A 165 15.06 1.09 -10.68
N ILE A 166 14.23 0.04 -10.68
CA ILE A 166 14.31 -1.12 -11.56
C ILE A 166 13.06 -1.13 -12.44
N THR A 167 13.19 -0.90 -13.74
CA THR A 167 12.08 -0.74 -14.68
C THR A 167 11.98 -1.84 -15.74
N THR A 168 12.89 -2.82 -15.68
CA THR A 168 12.97 -3.98 -16.57
C THR A 168 13.09 -5.26 -15.75
N SER A 169 12.82 -6.41 -16.38
CA SER A 169 13.09 -7.69 -15.75
C SER A 169 14.59 -7.88 -15.54
N ILE A 170 14.97 -8.37 -14.36
CA ILE A 170 16.36 -8.65 -13.99
C ILE A 170 16.51 -10.15 -13.73
N ASP A 171 17.54 -10.76 -14.28
CA ASP A 171 17.97 -12.11 -13.97
C ASP A 171 19.33 -12.12 -13.25
N LEU A 172 19.80 -13.31 -12.86
CA LEU A 172 21.06 -13.49 -12.11
C LEU A 172 22.30 -13.07 -12.90
N THR A 173 22.20 -12.86 -14.21
CA THR A 173 23.30 -12.44 -15.09
C THR A 173 23.22 -10.97 -15.46
N SER A 174 22.15 -10.29 -15.08
CA SER A 174 21.93 -8.87 -15.39
C SER A 174 22.96 -7.99 -14.71
N PRO A 175 23.60 -7.05 -15.43
CA PRO A 175 24.53 -6.09 -14.83
C PRO A 175 23.89 -5.22 -13.74
N GLU A 176 22.57 -5.05 -13.83
CA GLU A 176 21.73 -4.26 -12.93
C GLU A 176 21.22 -5.05 -11.72
N LEU A 177 21.74 -6.26 -11.45
CA LEU A 177 21.30 -7.10 -10.32
C LEU A 177 21.43 -6.38 -8.97
N TYR A 178 22.42 -5.52 -8.83
CA TYR A 178 22.68 -4.69 -7.65
C TYR A 178 22.77 -3.20 -8.07
N PRO A 179 21.62 -2.56 -8.36
CA PRO A 179 21.59 -1.17 -8.82
C PRO A 179 21.88 -0.19 -7.70
N GLU A 180 22.39 1.00 -8.08
CA GLU A 180 22.52 2.14 -7.16
C GLU A 180 21.14 2.70 -6.81
N PRO A 181 20.97 3.33 -5.63
CA PRO A 181 19.77 4.10 -5.32
C PRO A 181 19.58 5.24 -6.32
N ALA A 182 18.37 5.38 -6.82
CA ALA A 182 17.98 6.51 -7.64
C ALA A 182 17.61 7.73 -6.78
N SER A 183 17.69 8.91 -7.35
CA SER A 183 17.21 10.12 -6.68
C SER A 183 15.69 10.07 -6.49
N THR A 184 15.21 10.72 -5.44
CA THR A 184 13.78 10.88 -5.18
C THR A 184 13.01 11.39 -6.41
N GLU A 185 13.54 12.39 -7.09
CA GLU A 185 12.92 12.95 -8.29
C GLU A 185 12.83 11.93 -9.43
N ALA A 186 13.86 11.13 -9.67
CA ALA A 186 13.85 10.10 -10.71
C ALA A 186 12.77 9.03 -10.45
N VAL A 187 12.58 8.64 -9.18
CA VAL A 187 11.54 7.68 -8.79
C VAL A 187 10.14 8.28 -8.99
N TYR A 188 9.91 9.53 -8.57
CA TYR A 188 8.62 10.19 -8.80
C TYR A 188 8.31 10.38 -10.29
N ASN A 189 9.31 10.73 -11.11
CA ASN A 189 9.13 10.82 -12.57
C ASN A 189 8.71 9.47 -13.17
N GLN A 190 9.26 8.36 -12.70
CA GLN A 190 8.83 7.01 -13.14
C GLN A 190 7.42 6.68 -12.68
N ILE A 191 7.06 7.04 -11.43
CA ILE A 191 5.70 6.86 -10.91
C ILE A 191 4.69 7.59 -11.77
N VAL A 192 4.95 8.87 -12.09
CA VAL A 192 4.08 9.69 -12.94
C VAL A 192 3.94 9.07 -14.34
N ALA A 193 5.07 8.68 -14.97
CA ALA A 193 5.04 8.07 -16.29
C ALA A 193 4.25 6.75 -16.33
N ASP A 194 4.33 5.93 -15.29
CA ASP A 194 3.53 4.70 -15.20
C ASP A 194 2.04 4.99 -15.02
N LEU A 195 1.69 6.01 -14.23
CA LEU A 195 0.30 6.39 -14.01
C LEU A 195 -0.32 7.04 -15.26
N GLU A 196 0.43 7.81 -16.06
CA GLU A 196 -0.03 8.34 -17.35
C GLU A 196 -0.43 7.21 -18.32
N VAL A 197 0.40 6.16 -18.41
CA VAL A 197 0.05 4.98 -19.23
C VAL A 197 -1.16 4.23 -18.67
N ALA A 198 -1.26 4.10 -17.34
CA ALA A 198 -2.41 3.47 -16.70
C ALA A 198 -3.71 4.24 -16.94
N GLU A 199 -3.65 5.58 -16.93
CA GLU A 199 -4.79 6.47 -17.20
C GLU A 199 -5.32 6.28 -18.63
N ASP A 200 -4.44 6.08 -19.62
CA ASP A 200 -4.81 5.90 -21.01
C ASP A 200 -5.18 4.45 -21.39
N SER A 201 -5.18 3.51 -20.44
CA SER A 201 -5.31 2.08 -20.71
C SER A 201 -6.75 1.57 -20.93
N GLY A 202 -7.76 2.44 -20.76
CA GLY A 202 -9.17 2.08 -20.93
C GLY A 202 -9.77 1.27 -19.77
N LEU A 203 -9.23 1.40 -18.57
CA LEU A 203 -9.79 0.83 -17.33
C LEU A 203 -11.20 1.39 -17.05
N PRO A 204 -12.13 0.59 -16.51
CA PRO A 204 -13.43 1.11 -16.07
C PRO A 204 -13.27 2.04 -14.87
N TRP A 205 -14.19 2.99 -14.67
CA TRP A 205 -14.17 3.89 -13.53
C TRP A 205 -14.26 3.15 -12.19
N ARG A 206 -15.07 2.09 -12.11
CA ARG A 206 -15.18 1.18 -10.95
C ARG A 206 -15.06 -0.26 -11.42
N ASP A 207 -14.40 -1.10 -10.64
CA ASP A 207 -14.39 -2.55 -10.84
C ASP A 207 -14.79 -3.24 -9.53
N VAL A 208 -16.01 -3.78 -9.52
CA VAL A 208 -16.58 -4.44 -8.32
C VAL A 208 -15.91 -5.79 -7.99
N SER A 209 -15.12 -6.34 -8.92
CA SER A 209 -14.31 -7.53 -8.64
C SER A 209 -13.05 -7.22 -7.82
N GLY A 210 -12.78 -5.93 -7.58
CA GLY A 210 -11.62 -5.46 -6.82
C GLY A 210 -10.34 -5.32 -7.65
N ARG A 211 -10.44 -5.37 -8.99
CA ARG A 211 -9.31 -5.05 -9.86
C ARG A 211 -9.08 -3.54 -9.92
N VAL A 212 -7.89 -3.15 -10.40
CA VAL A 212 -7.56 -1.75 -10.61
C VAL A 212 -8.58 -1.10 -11.56
N SER A 213 -9.06 0.05 -11.18
CA SER A 213 -10.03 0.87 -11.90
C SER A 213 -9.46 2.25 -12.21
N MET A 214 -10.11 3.01 -13.08
CA MET A 214 -9.74 4.41 -13.33
C MET A 214 -9.84 5.24 -12.05
N GLY A 215 -10.85 4.96 -11.20
CA GLY A 215 -10.94 5.57 -9.88
C GLY A 215 -9.69 5.32 -9.03
N ALA A 216 -9.14 4.10 -9.03
CA ALA A 216 -7.90 3.78 -8.33
C ALA A 216 -6.68 4.51 -8.91
N VAL A 217 -6.57 4.56 -10.24
CA VAL A 217 -5.48 5.27 -10.94
C VAL A 217 -5.49 6.76 -10.57
N LYS A 218 -6.64 7.42 -10.71
CA LYS A 218 -6.80 8.85 -10.40
C LYS A 218 -6.55 9.15 -8.91
N SER A 219 -6.98 8.26 -8.02
CA SER A 219 -6.74 8.39 -6.58
C SER A 219 -5.27 8.31 -6.21
N LEU A 220 -4.55 7.34 -6.80
CA LEU A 220 -3.10 7.25 -6.62
C LEU A 220 -2.39 8.47 -7.20
N PHE A 221 -2.80 8.94 -8.38
CA PHE A 221 -2.25 10.13 -9.01
C PHE A 221 -2.42 11.37 -8.13
N ALA A 222 -3.64 11.59 -7.58
CA ALA A 222 -3.92 12.69 -6.66
C ALA A 222 -3.02 12.64 -5.41
N SER A 223 -2.85 11.46 -4.82
CA SER A 223 -1.97 11.24 -3.66
C SER A 223 -0.49 11.48 -3.98
N VAL A 224 -0.04 11.05 -5.17
CA VAL A 224 1.34 11.26 -5.65
C VAL A 224 1.61 12.76 -5.80
N TYR A 225 0.74 13.49 -6.50
CA TYR A 225 0.91 14.92 -6.70
C TYR A 225 0.81 15.71 -5.39
N LEU A 226 -0.12 15.34 -4.49
CA LEU A 226 -0.20 15.97 -3.16
C LEU A 226 1.10 15.77 -2.37
N THR A 227 1.73 14.59 -2.48
CA THR A 227 3.02 14.32 -1.83
C THR A 227 4.15 15.11 -2.49
N MET A 228 4.19 15.19 -3.83
CA MET A 228 5.20 15.99 -4.57
C MET A 228 5.09 17.49 -4.29
N ALA A 229 3.89 17.99 -3.95
CA ALA A 229 3.69 19.36 -3.54
C ALA A 229 4.37 19.69 -2.20
N GLY A 230 4.41 18.71 -1.27
CA GLY A 230 5.05 18.81 0.04
C GLY A 230 6.49 18.29 0.06
N TYR A 231 7.00 17.94 1.25
CA TYR A 231 8.33 17.37 1.40
C TYR A 231 8.41 15.93 0.87
N PRO A 232 9.59 15.50 0.34
CA PRO A 232 10.84 16.27 0.27
C PRO A 232 10.98 17.17 -0.97
N LEU A 233 10.15 17.02 -2.01
CA LEU A 233 10.29 17.73 -3.29
C LEU A 233 9.91 19.21 -3.20
N GLN A 234 8.93 19.55 -2.38
CA GLN A 234 8.43 20.92 -2.19
C GLN A 234 8.02 21.60 -3.49
N GLY A 235 7.38 20.86 -4.41
CA GLY A 235 6.99 21.37 -5.72
C GLY A 235 5.84 22.41 -5.68
N GLY A 236 5.16 22.58 -4.53
CA GLY A 236 4.22 23.67 -4.27
C GLY A 236 3.02 23.69 -5.20
N ASN A 237 2.58 24.91 -5.55
CA ASN A 237 1.30 25.16 -6.24
C ASN A 237 1.09 24.36 -7.52
N GLN A 238 2.13 24.08 -8.30
CA GLN A 238 1.99 23.29 -9.51
C GLN A 238 1.43 21.90 -9.20
N TYR A 239 1.97 21.24 -8.19
CA TYR A 239 1.53 19.89 -7.83
C TYR A 239 0.24 19.88 -7.00
N PHE A 240 -0.04 20.92 -6.22
CA PHE A 240 -1.37 21.08 -5.60
C PHE A 240 -2.46 21.20 -6.66
N GLN A 241 -2.24 21.98 -7.73
CA GLN A 241 -3.19 22.08 -8.83
C GLN A 241 -3.44 20.71 -9.49
N LEU A 242 -2.38 19.96 -9.82
CA LEU A 242 -2.50 18.64 -10.41
C LEU A 242 -3.20 17.64 -9.47
N ALA A 243 -2.91 17.72 -8.16
CA ALA A 243 -3.58 16.88 -7.16
C ALA A 243 -5.09 17.17 -7.10
N ALA A 244 -5.46 18.47 -7.09
CA ALA A 244 -6.85 18.88 -7.13
C ALA A 244 -7.57 18.43 -8.41
N GLU A 245 -6.93 18.54 -9.58
CA GLU A 245 -7.49 18.08 -10.86
C GLU A 245 -7.77 16.58 -10.83
N LYS A 246 -6.80 15.74 -10.41
CA LYS A 246 -6.98 14.29 -10.35
C LYS A 246 -8.03 13.86 -9.32
N ALA A 247 -8.08 14.51 -8.16
CA ALA A 247 -9.11 14.26 -7.17
C ALA A 247 -10.51 14.70 -7.68
N ASN A 248 -10.60 15.84 -8.36
CA ASN A 248 -11.83 16.31 -8.97
C ASN A 248 -12.34 15.35 -10.07
N ASP A 249 -11.45 14.73 -10.85
CA ASP A 249 -11.85 13.72 -11.83
C ASP A 249 -12.61 12.56 -11.18
N VAL A 250 -12.16 12.10 -10.00
CA VAL A 250 -12.86 11.04 -9.24
C VAL A 250 -14.21 11.54 -8.73
N ILE A 251 -14.27 12.77 -8.19
CA ILE A 251 -15.50 13.38 -7.69
C ILE A 251 -16.53 13.53 -8.82
N GLN A 252 -16.11 14.07 -9.97
CA GLN A 252 -16.99 14.32 -11.11
C GLN A 252 -17.40 13.04 -11.85
N SER A 253 -16.70 11.92 -11.64
CA SER A 253 -17.10 10.64 -12.23
C SER A 253 -18.50 10.19 -11.78
N GLY A 254 -18.92 10.60 -10.58
CA GLY A 254 -20.18 10.18 -9.97
C GLY A 254 -20.27 8.70 -9.60
N GLU A 255 -19.14 7.96 -9.72
CA GLU A 255 -19.09 6.52 -9.44
C GLU A 255 -18.91 6.20 -7.96
N PHE A 256 -18.43 7.16 -7.16
CA PHE A 256 -18.10 7.00 -5.75
C PHE A 256 -18.87 7.99 -4.89
N GLY A 257 -19.16 7.61 -3.65
CA GLY A 257 -19.83 8.48 -2.69
C GLY A 257 -19.59 7.98 -1.27
N LEU A 258 -19.68 8.86 -0.28
CA LEU A 258 -19.58 8.49 1.13
C LEU A 258 -20.69 7.50 1.50
N PHE A 259 -20.34 6.53 2.31
CA PHE A 259 -21.37 5.74 3.00
C PHE A 259 -22.12 6.64 3.99
N ASP A 260 -23.40 6.39 4.15
CA ASP A 260 -24.25 7.05 5.14
C ASP A 260 -24.04 6.54 6.57
N ASP A 261 -23.43 5.36 6.69
CA ASP A 261 -23.14 4.68 7.96
C ASP A 261 -21.71 4.13 7.96
N TYR A 262 -20.96 4.39 9.03
CA TYR A 262 -19.58 3.93 9.16
C TYR A 262 -19.43 2.42 9.24
N SER A 263 -20.47 1.68 9.67
CA SER A 263 -20.47 0.21 9.69
C SER A 263 -20.21 -0.41 8.32
N LYS A 264 -20.58 0.29 7.23
CA LYS A 264 -20.31 -0.16 5.85
C LYS A 264 -18.84 -0.13 5.48
N LEU A 265 -18.00 0.64 6.18
CA LEU A 265 -16.55 0.64 5.95
C LEU A 265 -15.90 -0.72 6.23
N HIS A 266 -16.48 -1.49 7.15
CA HIS A 266 -15.99 -2.81 7.53
C HIS A 266 -17.05 -3.93 7.33
N SER A 267 -17.94 -3.75 6.37
CA SER A 267 -18.91 -4.75 5.91
C SER A 267 -18.32 -5.60 4.77
N VAL A 268 -18.42 -6.91 4.89
CA VAL A 268 -17.99 -7.84 3.83
C VAL A 268 -18.87 -7.73 2.59
N GLU A 269 -20.14 -7.37 2.75
CA GLU A 269 -21.11 -7.17 1.67
C GLU A 269 -20.86 -5.90 0.87
N ASP A 270 -20.29 -4.85 1.49
CA ASP A 270 -20.04 -3.54 0.86
C ASP A 270 -18.64 -3.42 0.23
N LYS A 271 -17.87 -4.52 0.17
CA LYS A 271 -16.54 -4.53 -0.47
C LYS A 271 -16.62 -4.04 -1.91
N ASN A 272 -15.66 -3.17 -2.29
CA ASN A 272 -15.53 -2.59 -3.63
C ASN A 272 -16.75 -1.76 -4.10
N LEU A 273 -17.67 -1.41 -3.19
CA LEU A 273 -18.87 -0.63 -3.47
C LEU A 273 -18.83 0.75 -2.80
N GLY A 274 -19.75 1.62 -3.16
CA GLY A 274 -19.99 2.91 -2.51
C GLY A 274 -18.73 3.77 -2.37
N GLU A 275 -18.25 3.89 -1.15
CA GLU A 275 -17.09 4.70 -0.80
C GLU A 275 -15.75 4.03 -1.16
N HIS A 276 -15.70 2.69 -1.24
CA HIS A 276 -14.47 1.95 -1.53
C HIS A 276 -14.07 2.10 -2.99
N ILE A 277 -12.86 2.64 -3.23
CA ILE A 277 -12.29 2.85 -4.56
C ILE A 277 -11.36 1.71 -4.93
N PHE A 278 -10.43 1.35 -4.01
CA PHE A 278 -9.48 0.27 -4.20
C PHE A 278 -9.10 -0.36 -2.86
N MET A 279 -9.04 -1.70 -2.82
CA MET A 279 -8.83 -2.46 -1.59
C MET A 279 -7.89 -3.65 -1.83
N THR A 280 -7.14 -4.08 -0.81
CA THR A 280 -6.53 -5.42 -0.77
C THR A 280 -7.64 -6.45 -0.57
N GLN A 281 -7.70 -7.44 -1.47
CA GLN A 281 -8.81 -8.39 -1.55
C GLN A 281 -8.59 -9.60 -0.65
N TYR A 282 -9.64 -10.00 0.06
CA TYR A 282 -9.69 -11.21 0.89
C TYR A 282 -10.99 -11.98 0.64
N ALA A 283 -10.96 -13.28 0.93
CA ALA A 283 -12.14 -14.15 0.85
C ALA A 283 -12.10 -15.14 2.01
N ALA A 284 -13.14 -15.13 2.83
CA ALA A 284 -13.28 -16.07 3.93
C ALA A 284 -13.06 -17.52 3.46
N PHE A 285 -12.30 -18.30 4.22
CA PHE A 285 -11.93 -19.70 3.97
C PHE A 285 -11.01 -19.98 2.77
N ALA A 286 -10.92 -19.09 1.77
CA ALA A 286 -10.02 -19.25 0.64
C ALA A 286 -8.71 -18.48 0.83
N VAL A 287 -8.81 -17.19 1.10
CA VAL A 287 -7.70 -16.26 1.40
C VAL A 287 -8.17 -15.31 2.51
N PRO A 288 -8.30 -15.80 3.75
CA PRO A 288 -8.80 -14.98 4.85
C PRO A 288 -7.79 -13.91 5.25
N SER A 289 -8.29 -12.75 5.71
CA SER A 289 -7.44 -11.75 6.33
C SER A 289 -6.96 -12.23 7.70
N SER A 290 -5.66 -12.12 7.97
CA SER A 290 -5.05 -12.53 9.25
C SER A 290 -4.92 -11.38 10.26
N TRP A 291 -5.13 -10.14 9.83
CA TRP A 291 -4.94 -8.95 10.68
C TRP A 291 -6.04 -8.75 11.74
N GLN A 292 -7.17 -9.46 11.64
CA GLN A 292 -8.26 -9.40 12.61
C GLN A 292 -7.81 -9.68 14.05
N VAL A 293 -6.91 -10.63 14.25
CA VAL A 293 -6.41 -10.99 15.59
C VAL A 293 -5.67 -9.84 16.29
N SER A 294 -5.13 -8.90 15.51
CA SER A 294 -4.35 -7.77 16.05
C SER A 294 -5.20 -6.67 16.68
N ILE A 295 -6.47 -6.56 16.30
CA ILE A 295 -7.42 -5.57 16.82
C ILE A 295 -8.31 -6.12 17.95
N ILE A 296 -8.09 -7.37 18.36
CA ILE A 296 -8.78 -7.99 19.49
C ILE A 296 -7.93 -7.77 20.76
N PRO A 297 -8.54 -7.33 21.88
CA PRO A 297 -7.85 -7.20 23.16
C PRO A 297 -7.16 -8.49 23.60
N TYR A 298 -5.98 -8.37 24.23
CA TYR A 298 -5.20 -9.54 24.64
C TYR A 298 -5.91 -10.36 25.72
N ASN A 299 -6.18 -11.63 25.43
CA ASN A 299 -6.65 -12.66 26.37
C ASN A 299 -7.89 -12.24 27.21
N ARG A 300 -8.86 -11.59 26.57
CA ARG A 300 -10.12 -11.20 27.22
C ARG A 300 -11.23 -12.26 27.08
N GLY A 301 -11.10 -13.22 26.18
CA GLY A 301 -12.11 -14.24 25.91
C GLY A 301 -13.38 -13.69 25.27
N ILE A 302 -13.24 -12.71 24.39
CA ILE A 302 -14.34 -12.06 23.69
C ILE A 302 -14.54 -12.58 22.26
N SER A 303 -13.59 -13.33 21.73
CA SER A 303 -13.53 -13.77 20.34
C SER A 303 -13.46 -15.28 20.22
N ALA A 304 -13.96 -15.82 19.12
CA ALA A 304 -13.78 -17.22 18.73
C ALA A 304 -12.36 -17.53 18.21
N TYR A 305 -11.53 -16.52 17.95
CA TYR A 305 -10.13 -16.73 17.59
C TYR A 305 -9.33 -17.30 18.77
N SER A 306 -8.48 -18.27 18.47
CA SER A 306 -7.60 -18.86 19.49
C SER A 306 -6.49 -17.90 19.97
N ALA A 307 -6.23 -16.84 19.21
CA ALA A 307 -5.22 -15.82 19.51
C ALA A 307 -5.92 -14.44 19.60
N GLU A 308 -6.09 -13.95 20.80
CA GLU A 308 -6.45 -12.57 21.10
C GLU A 308 -5.13 -11.84 21.43
N THR A 309 -4.64 -10.98 20.52
CA THR A 309 -3.24 -10.53 20.65
C THR A 309 -3.09 -9.12 21.26
N GLY A 310 -4.12 -8.28 21.24
CA GLY A 310 -3.97 -6.87 21.65
C GLY A 310 -2.89 -6.15 20.85
N GLY A 311 -2.76 -6.52 19.57
CA GLY A 311 -1.65 -6.09 18.73
C GLY A 311 -1.60 -4.58 18.53
N ILE A 312 -2.77 -3.95 18.36
CA ILE A 312 -2.89 -2.50 18.18
C ILE A 312 -4.25 -2.00 18.69
N PHE A 313 -4.23 -0.87 19.37
CA PHE A 313 -5.40 -0.11 19.80
C PHE A 313 -5.05 1.39 19.85
N ALA A 314 -6.03 2.27 20.00
CA ALA A 314 -5.82 3.72 20.01
C ALA A 314 -5.28 4.19 21.35
N ASN A 315 -4.37 5.18 21.34
CA ASN A 315 -4.05 5.94 22.55
C ASN A 315 -5.28 6.71 23.02
N GLN A 316 -5.54 6.68 24.31
CA GLN A 316 -6.72 7.30 24.92
C GLN A 316 -6.80 8.80 24.58
N GLU A 317 -5.70 9.53 24.73
CA GLU A 317 -5.62 10.98 24.49
C GLU A 317 -5.96 11.34 23.04
N PHE A 318 -5.69 10.45 22.09
CA PHE A 318 -6.07 10.67 20.70
C PHE A 318 -7.60 10.63 20.53
N VAL A 319 -8.27 9.62 21.06
CA VAL A 319 -9.75 9.51 20.95
C VAL A 319 -10.42 10.64 21.74
N GLU A 320 -9.94 10.97 22.93
CA GLU A 320 -10.44 12.07 23.75
C GLU A 320 -10.21 13.46 23.11
N SER A 321 -9.29 13.56 22.14
CA SER A 321 -9.08 14.80 21.38
C SER A 321 -10.13 15.05 20.28
N PHE A 322 -11.07 14.12 20.01
CA PHE A 322 -12.12 14.32 19.03
C PHE A 322 -13.05 15.46 19.44
N GLU A 323 -13.68 16.10 18.45
CA GLU A 323 -14.64 17.17 18.73
C GLU A 323 -15.85 16.63 19.50
N SER A 324 -16.41 17.46 20.38
CA SER A 324 -17.60 17.05 21.15
C SER A 324 -18.78 16.76 20.22
N GLY A 325 -19.34 15.56 20.30
CA GLY A 325 -20.44 15.11 19.46
C GLY A 325 -20.00 14.46 18.16
N ASP A 326 -18.66 14.26 17.96
CA ASP A 326 -18.15 13.51 16.83
C ASP A 326 -18.61 12.05 16.90
N LYS A 327 -19.46 11.64 15.94
CA LYS A 327 -19.99 10.30 15.86
C LYS A 327 -18.90 9.23 15.82
N ARG A 328 -17.73 9.52 15.24
CA ARG A 328 -16.62 8.57 15.12
C ARG A 328 -16.02 8.16 16.48
N ALA A 329 -16.21 8.99 17.52
CA ALA A 329 -15.81 8.66 18.88
C ALA A 329 -16.88 7.87 19.67
N GLU A 330 -18.08 7.68 19.12
CA GLU A 330 -19.13 6.89 19.76
C GLU A 330 -18.77 5.40 19.74
N GLU A 331 -19.34 4.65 20.73
CA GLU A 331 -19.10 3.21 20.86
C GLU A 331 -19.49 2.45 19.59
N LYS A 332 -18.56 1.64 19.08
CA LYS A 332 -18.71 0.82 17.86
C LYS A 332 -18.88 1.61 16.54
N GLU A 333 -18.39 2.83 16.50
CA GLU A 333 -18.19 3.53 15.24
C GLU A 333 -16.73 3.33 14.74
N PHE A 334 -15.74 4.05 15.28
CA PHE A 334 -14.33 3.79 14.97
C PHE A 334 -13.64 2.94 16.03
N PHE A 335 -14.13 2.98 17.26
CA PHE A 335 -13.56 2.30 18.41
C PHE A 335 -14.62 1.58 19.22
N TYR A 336 -14.19 0.62 20.05
CA TYR A 336 -15.02 -0.04 21.04
C TYR A 336 -14.27 -0.16 22.36
N THR A 337 -14.99 -0.03 23.45
CA THR A 337 -14.48 -0.04 24.84
C THR A 337 -15.07 -1.16 25.68
N GLU A 338 -16.11 -1.81 25.16
CA GLU A 338 -16.77 -2.95 25.80
C GLU A 338 -17.15 -4.01 24.79
N TYR A 339 -17.16 -5.27 25.19
CA TYR A 339 -17.63 -6.36 24.34
C TYR A 339 -18.13 -7.57 25.15
N SER A 340 -18.98 -8.41 24.52
CA SER A 340 -19.52 -9.61 25.16
C SER A 340 -18.48 -10.73 25.22
N LEU A 341 -18.48 -11.51 26.33
CA LEU A 341 -17.65 -12.70 26.45
C LEU A 341 -18.05 -13.76 25.42
N GLU A 342 -17.07 -14.49 24.89
CA GLU A 342 -17.33 -15.62 23.96
C GLU A 342 -18.12 -16.72 24.64
N SER A 343 -17.80 -17.05 25.88
CA SER A 343 -18.46 -18.10 26.67
C SER A 343 -19.90 -17.74 27.14
N ASP A 344 -20.21 -16.44 27.22
CA ASP A 344 -21.53 -15.94 27.63
C ASP A 344 -21.77 -14.56 26.99
N ARG A 345 -22.48 -14.56 25.86
CA ARG A 345 -22.78 -13.35 25.08
C ARG A 345 -23.73 -12.35 25.80
N THR A 346 -24.27 -12.70 26.96
CA THR A 346 -25.05 -11.78 27.80
C THR A 346 -24.19 -11.01 28.81
N THR A 347 -22.98 -11.48 29.08
CA THR A 347 -22.03 -10.81 29.95
C THR A 347 -21.14 -9.88 29.12
N VAL A 348 -21.25 -8.58 29.37
CA VAL A 348 -20.42 -7.54 28.76
C VAL A 348 -19.22 -7.25 29.67
N MET A 349 -18.04 -7.16 29.07
CA MET A 349 -16.79 -6.81 29.73
C MET A 349 -16.33 -5.43 29.28
N GLU A 350 -16.01 -4.55 30.25
CA GLU A 350 -15.26 -3.33 30.01
C GLU A 350 -13.81 -3.67 29.66
N LEU A 351 -13.30 -3.11 28.58
CA LEU A 351 -11.97 -3.45 28.03
C LEU A 351 -10.86 -2.53 28.59
N GLY A 352 -11.21 -1.32 28.98
CA GLY A 352 -10.31 -0.35 29.64
C GLY A 352 -9.51 0.53 28.66
N ASP A 353 -9.58 0.25 27.37
CA ASP A 353 -8.89 0.98 26.28
C ASP A 353 -9.79 1.08 25.05
N TYR A 354 -9.40 1.92 24.07
CA TYR A 354 -10.12 2.13 22.82
C TYR A 354 -9.60 1.19 21.73
N TYR A 355 -10.24 0.04 21.54
CA TYR A 355 -9.86 -0.90 20.48
C TYR A 355 -10.51 -0.52 19.15
N ILE A 356 -9.88 -0.90 18.03
CA ILE A 356 -10.27 -0.48 16.69
C ILE A 356 -11.50 -1.26 16.25
N TRP A 357 -12.65 -0.56 16.09
CA TRP A 357 -13.89 -1.12 15.51
C TRP A 357 -13.95 -0.95 14.01
N LYS A 358 -13.40 0.12 13.48
CA LYS A 358 -13.39 0.50 12.06
C LYS A 358 -12.99 -0.62 11.07
N HIS A 359 -12.29 -1.62 11.54
CA HIS A 359 -11.84 -2.78 10.78
C HIS A 359 -12.33 -4.12 11.36
N PHE A 360 -13.32 -4.09 12.24
CA PHE A 360 -13.77 -5.27 12.98
C PHE A 360 -14.81 -6.06 12.18
N ASP A 361 -14.47 -7.30 11.80
CA ASP A 361 -15.43 -8.25 11.20
C ASP A 361 -16.11 -9.06 12.31
N GLU A 362 -17.28 -8.60 12.74
CA GLU A 362 -18.00 -9.22 13.85
C GLU A 362 -18.38 -10.69 13.59
N VAL A 363 -18.72 -11.05 12.35
CA VAL A 363 -19.07 -12.43 11.99
C VAL A 363 -17.85 -13.35 12.14
N ALA A 364 -16.67 -12.93 11.68
CA ALA A 364 -15.44 -13.67 11.85
C ALA A 364 -15.03 -13.78 13.31
N GLN A 365 -15.13 -12.67 14.06
CA GLN A 365 -14.74 -12.60 15.48
C GLN A 365 -15.61 -13.52 16.36
N LEU A 366 -16.91 -13.59 16.09
CA LEU A 366 -17.87 -14.33 16.93
C LEU A 366 -18.02 -15.80 16.54
N ASN A 367 -17.83 -16.15 15.25
CA ASN A 367 -18.32 -17.44 14.78
C ASN A 367 -17.33 -18.25 13.95
N THR A 368 -16.64 -17.63 12.96
CA THR A 368 -15.96 -18.39 11.90
C THR A 368 -14.45 -18.43 12.03
N THR A 369 -13.86 -17.44 12.71
CA THR A 369 -12.40 -17.20 12.75
C THR A 369 -11.77 -17.05 11.36
N SER A 370 -12.57 -16.69 10.35
CA SER A 370 -12.15 -16.59 8.96
C SER A 370 -12.80 -15.37 8.31
N SER A 371 -12.10 -14.25 8.35
CA SER A 371 -12.58 -12.98 7.79
C SER A 371 -12.28 -12.85 6.31
N GLY A 372 -13.29 -12.44 5.55
CA GLY A 372 -13.17 -12.02 4.17
C GLY A 372 -13.14 -10.50 4.02
N LEU A 373 -12.97 -9.75 5.11
CA LEU A 373 -12.97 -8.30 5.08
C LEU A 373 -11.72 -7.77 4.37
N ASN A 374 -11.95 -6.90 3.39
CA ASN A 374 -10.89 -6.24 2.62
C ASN A 374 -10.26 -5.09 3.41
N TRP A 375 -9.02 -4.74 3.05
CA TRP A 375 -8.35 -3.57 3.59
C TRP A 375 -8.41 -2.41 2.59
N PRO A 376 -8.95 -1.21 2.98
CA PRO A 376 -9.04 -0.07 2.08
C PRO A 376 -7.65 0.52 1.77
N ILE A 377 -7.34 0.65 0.48
CA ILE A 377 -6.15 1.37 0.01
C ILE A 377 -6.55 2.80 -0.35
N TYR A 378 -7.69 2.98 -1.05
CA TYR A 378 -8.29 4.26 -1.34
C TYR A 378 -9.79 4.21 -1.12
N ARG A 379 -10.32 5.23 -0.44
CA ARG A 379 -11.75 5.47 -0.29
C ARG A 379 -12.11 6.92 -0.58
N TYR A 380 -13.36 7.18 -0.89
CA TYR A 380 -13.83 8.45 -1.41
C TYR A 380 -13.59 9.63 -0.44
N ALA A 381 -13.70 9.39 0.88
CA ALA A 381 -13.38 10.41 1.88
C ALA A 381 -11.94 10.95 1.76
N GLU A 382 -10.95 10.07 1.49
CA GLU A 382 -9.57 10.52 1.27
C GLU A 382 -9.47 11.46 0.05
N ILE A 383 -10.21 11.16 -1.01
CA ILE A 383 -10.20 11.96 -2.24
C ILE A 383 -10.81 13.34 -2.01
N LEU A 384 -11.91 13.41 -1.26
CA LEU A 384 -12.52 14.69 -0.85
C LEU A 384 -11.54 15.55 -0.04
N LEU A 385 -10.80 14.92 0.87
CA LEU A 385 -9.81 15.61 1.71
C LEU A 385 -8.56 16.03 0.92
N ILE A 386 -8.10 15.23 -0.05
CA ILE A 386 -7.03 15.63 -0.98
C ILE A 386 -7.49 16.85 -1.80
N TYR A 387 -8.72 16.80 -2.32
CA TYR A 387 -9.28 17.89 -3.09
C TYR A 387 -9.37 19.20 -2.28
N ALA A 388 -9.94 19.12 -1.07
CA ALA A 388 -10.09 20.27 -0.18
C ALA A 388 -8.74 20.89 0.20
N GLU A 389 -7.75 20.07 0.55
CA GLU A 389 -6.40 20.53 0.88
C GLU A 389 -5.73 21.19 -0.33
N ALA A 390 -5.72 20.52 -1.47
CA ALA A 390 -5.05 21.01 -2.66
C ALA A 390 -5.68 22.28 -3.22
N MET A 391 -7.02 22.36 -3.24
CA MET A 391 -7.75 23.56 -3.65
C MET A 391 -7.46 24.75 -2.74
N ASN A 392 -7.41 24.52 -1.44
CA ASN A 392 -7.07 25.57 -0.47
C ASN A 392 -5.66 26.14 -0.71
N GLU A 393 -4.69 25.29 -1.03
CA GLU A 393 -3.32 25.76 -1.31
C GLU A 393 -3.22 26.62 -2.57
N VAL A 394 -4.00 26.29 -3.61
CA VAL A 394 -3.98 27.00 -4.90
C VAL A 394 -4.82 28.30 -4.86
N ASN A 395 -6.04 28.21 -4.35
CA ASN A 395 -7.07 29.26 -4.51
C ASN A 395 -7.57 29.86 -3.18
N GLY A 396 -7.12 29.34 -2.03
CA GLY A 396 -7.76 29.57 -0.76
C GLY A 396 -9.00 28.69 -0.57
N PRO A 397 -9.74 28.83 0.55
CA PRO A 397 -10.89 28.00 0.89
C PRO A 397 -12.09 28.37 -0.01
N THR A 398 -12.21 27.70 -1.16
CA THR A 398 -13.35 27.84 -2.07
C THR A 398 -14.58 27.12 -1.55
N GLN A 399 -15.78 27.46 -2.09
CA GLN A 399 -17.01 26.76 -1.69
C GLN A 399 -16.93 25.26 -1.96
N GLU A 400 -16.36 24.84 -3.09
CA GLU A 400 -16.19 23.42 -3.43
C GLU A 400 -15.25 22.70 -2.45
N ALA A 401 -14.22 23.39 -1.94
CA ALA A 401 -13.34 22.85 -0.90
C ALA A 401 -14.08 22.69 0.44
N TYR A 402 -14.93 23.66 0.81
CA TYR A 402 -15.81 23.53 1.97
C TYR A 402 -16.82 22.38 1.79
N ASP A 403 -17.49 22.30 0.64
CA ASP A 403 -18.47 21.24 0.36
C ASP A 403 -17.83 19.85 0.50
N ALA A 404 -16.60 19.68 0.03
CA ALA A 404 -15.87 18.41 0.12
C ALA A 404 -15.59 18.01 1.57
N VAL A 405 -15.05 18.90 2.41
CA VAL A 405 -14.76 18.57 3.81
C VAL A 405 -16.03 18.49 4.66
N ASN A 406 -17.00 19.35 4.42
CA ASN A 406 -18.24 19.40 5.19
C ASN A 406 -19.10 18.16 4.95
N SER A 407 -19.06 17.53 3.77
CA SER A 407 -19.75 16.25 3.55
C SER A 407 -19.25 15.13 4.48
N ILE A 408 -17.98 15.15 4.87
CA ILE A 408 -17.41 14.20 5.85
C ILE A 408 -17.85 14.60 7.26
N ARG A 409 -17.82 15.89 7.59
CA ARG A 409 -18.24 16.41 8.90
C ARG A 409 -19.75 16.19 9.15
N ASP A 410 -20.59 16.36 8.12
CA ASP A 410 -22.01 16.04 8.18
C ASP A 410 -22.26 14.59 8.58
N ARG A 411 -21.53 13.65 7.95
CA ARG A 411 -21.61 12.24 8.35
C ARG A 411 -21.14 12.00 9.80
N ALA A 412 -20.15 12.75 10.25
CA ALA A 412 -19.63 12.70 11.60
C ALA A 412 -20.50 13.46 12.63
N ASN A 413 -21.63 14.00 12.21
CA ASN A 413 -22.52 14.83 13.05
C ASN A 413 -21.83 16.08 13.62
N LEU A 414 -20.93 16.67 12.87
CA LEU A 414 -20.18 17.88 13.23
C LEU A 414 -20.69 19.09 12.45
N PRO A 415 -20.60 20.30 13.02
CA PRO A 415 -20.99 21.51 12.31
C PRO A 415 -20.08 21.78 11.11
N ASP A 416 -20.64 22.41 10.09
CA ASP A 416 -19.90 22.84 8.92
C ASP A 416 -18.76 23.81 9.28
N LEU A 417 -17.65 23.67 8.56
CA LEU A 417 -16.61 24.70 8.52
C LEU A 417 -17.08 25.84 7.62
N GLU A 418 -16.91 27.07 8.07
CA GLU A 418 -17.27 28.25 7.29
C GLU A 418 -16.43 29.47 7.68
N ASN A 419 -16.26 30.41 6.74
CA ASN A 419 -15.63 31.70 6.97
C ASN A 419 -14.19 31.64 7.54
N LEU A 420 -13.44 30.59 7.27
CA LEU A 420 -12.06 30.44 7.72
C LEU A 420 -11.08 31.13 6.78
N SER A 421 -9.99 31.65 7.32
CA SER A 421 -8.82 32.03 6.53
C SER A 421 -8.18 30.77 5.87
N GLN A 422 -7.35 30.99 4.86
CA GLN A 422 -6.62 29.89 4.20
C GLN A 422 -5.84 29.03 5.20
N GLN A 423 -5.21 29.65 6.21
CA GLN A 423 -4.44 28.93 7.23
C GLN A 423 -5.34 28.11 8.17
N GLU A 424 -6.43 28.70 8.66
CA GLU A 424 -7.38 28.00 9.52
C GLU A 424 -8.05 26.84 8.80
N PHE A 425 -8.44 27.02 7.54
CA PHE A 425 -9.02 25.95 6.72
C PHE A 425 -8.00 24.83 6.45
N ARG A 426 -6.74 25.16 6.16
CA ARG A 426 -5.65 24.19 6.01
C ARG A 426 -5.54 23.28 7.23
N GLU A 427 -5.46 23.85 8.41
CA GLU A 427 -5.33 23.09 9.66
C GLU A 427 -6.59 22.30 9.97
N ALA A 428 -7.77 22.83 9.67
CA ALA A 428 -9.04 22.11 9.81
C ALA A 428 -9.11 20.89 8.89
N VAL A 429 -8.69 21.00 7.62
CA VAL A 429 -8.63 19.87 6.68
C VAL A 429 -7.59 18.84 7.14
N TRP A 430 -6.41 19.25 7.60
CA TRP A 430 -5.41 18.33 8.17
C TRP A 430 -5.98 17.58 9.39
N ARG A 431 -6.71 18.30 10.25
CA ARG A 431 -7.35 17.70 11.41
C ARG A 431 -8.42 16.70 11.00
N GLU A 432 -9.24 17.03 10.01
CA GLU A 432 -10.27 16.12 9.48
C GLU A 432 -9.64 14.84 8.88
N LYS A 433 -8.54 14.97 8.12
CA LYS A 433 -7.78 13.81 7.62
C LYS A 433 -7.24 12.94 8.75
N TRP A 434 -6.72 13.56 9.81
CA TRP A 434 -6.15 12.89 10.97
C TRP A 434 -7.17 12.00 11.68
N VAL A 435 -8.38 12.49 11.83
CA VAL A 435 -9.49 11.77 12.48
C VAL A 435 -10.12 10.76 11.51
N GLU A 436 -10.49 11.19 10.31
CA GLU A 436 -11.22 10.36 9.36
C GLU A 436 -10.41 9.17 8.85
N LEU A 437 -9.11 9.36 8.62
CA LEU A 437 -8.24 8.35 8.03
C LEU A 437 -7.33 7.63 9.06
N CYS A 438 -7.57 7.82 10.36
CA CYS A 438 -6.81 7.13 11.40
C CYS A 438 -6.91 5.60 11.23
N PHE A 439 -5.82 4.90 11.51
CA PHE A 439 -5.70 3.45 11.36
C PHE A 439 -5.93 2.89 9.94
N GLU A 440 -5.66 3.73 8.90
CA GLU A 440 -5.68 3.32 7.49
C GLU A 440 -4.30 3.46 6.80
N ASN A 441 -3.23 3.56 7.58
CA ASN A 441 -1.86 3.76 7.09
C ASN A 441 -1.66 5.06 6.27
N LYS A 442 -2.37 6.14 6.64
CA LYS A 442 -2.29 7.44 5.95
C LYS A 442 -1.56 8.51 6.75
N THR A 443 -1.81 8.55 8.04
CA THR A 443 -1.41 9.64 8.95
C THR A 443 0.10 9.88 8.94
N TRP A 444 0.94 8.84 9.03
CA TRP A 444 2.39 9.01 9.03
C TRP A 444 2.91 9.65 7.75
N TYR A 445 2.36 9.31 6.59
CA TYR A 445 2.75 9.93 5.32
C TYR A 445 2.42 11.43 5.29
N ASP A 446 1.27 11.82 5.85
CA ASP A 446 0.89 13.22 5.98
C ASP A 446 1.83 13.96 6.95
N MET A 447 2.16 13.39 8.10
CA MET A 447 3.14 13.96 9.04
C MET A 447 4.48 14.26 8.36
N VAL A 448 4.99 13.30 7.57
CA VAL A 448 6.28 13.43 6.90
C VAL A 448 6.24 14.47 5.77
N ARG A 449 5.23 14.45 4.89
CA ARG A 449 5.15 15.42 3.79
C ARG A 449 4.87 16.85 4.23
N LEU A 450 4.14 17.02 5.36
CA LEU A 450 3.82 18.32 5.94
C LEU A 450 4.92 18.83 6.89
N ARG A 451 5.78 17.95 7.41
CA ARG A 451 6.69 18.22 8.52
C ARG A 451 5.94 18.70 9.76
N LYS A 452 4.74 18.17 9.99
CA LYS A 452 3.86 18.51 11.11
C LYS A 452 3.41 17.25 11.85
N ALA A 453 3.14 17.44 13.15
CA ALA A 453 2.50 16.46 14.01
C ALA A 453 1.38 17.14 14.78
N PHE A 454 0.33 16.39 15.08
CA PHE A 454 -0.81 16.92 15.84
C PHE A 454 -0.57 16.68 17.34
N ASN A 455 -0.61 17.75 18.11
CA ASN A 455 -0.52 17.68 19.56
C ASN A 455 -1.93 17.51 20.15
N VAL A 456 -2.19 16.34 20.74
CA VAL A 456 -3.49 15.96 21.29
C VAL A 456 -3.91 16.77 22.52
N GLU A 457 -2.95 17.36 23.23
CA GLU A 457 -3.21 18.17 24.43
C GLU A 457 -3.58 19.61 24.07
N THR A 458 -2.85 20.19 23.11
CA THR A 458 -3.07 21.60 22.67
C THR A 458 -4.07 21.71 21.52
N LEU A 459 -4.42 20.60 20.89
CA LEU A 459 -5.26 20.50 19.67
C LEU A 459 -4.71 21.29 18.48
N GLN A 460 -3.38 21.41 18.38
CA GLN A 460 -2.70 22.20 17.34
C GLN A 460 -1.67 21.36 16.58
N PHE A 461 -1.39 21.75 15.36
CA PHE A 461 -0.27 21.21 14.59
C PHE A 461 1.02 21.94 14.97
N GLU A 462 2.04 21.18 15.31
CA GLU A 462 3.39 21.66 15.59
C GLU A 462 4.43 21.00 14.68
N ASP A 463 5.67 21.47 14.75
CA ASP A 463 6.72 20.91 13.90
C ASP A 463 6.97 19.43 14.23
N TYR A 464 7.15 18.61 13.18
CA TYR A 464 7.42 17.18 13.33
C TYR A 464 8.64 16.91 14.21
N VAL A 465 9.77 17.57 13.88
CA VAL A 465 11.00 17.42 14.65
C VAL A 465 10.86 18.19 15.97
N GLY A 466 10.98 17.48 17.07
CA GLY A 466 10.81 18.02 18.40
C GLY A 466 9.42 17.76 19.02
N HIS A 467 8.45 17.29 18.24
CA HIS A 467 7.16 16.85 18.77
C HIS A 467 7.35 15.68 19.73
N GLN A 468 6.82 15.79 20.93
CA GLN A 468 6.83 14.73 21.93
C GLN A 468 5.46 14.06 22.00
N PHE A 469 5.42 12.76 21.81
CA PHE A 469 4.21 11.97 22.03
C PHE A 469 3.80 11.99 23.50
N SER A 470 2.50 11.93 23.81
CA SER A 470 1.95 11.97 25.17
C SER A 470 2.59 10.94 26.12
N TYR A 471 3.03 9.80 25.59
CA TYR A 471 3.70 8.74 26.34
C TYR A 471 5.25 8.84 26.35
N GLY A 472 5.86 9.93 25.86
CA GLY A 472 7.24 10.33 26.12
C GLY A 472 8.22 10.40 24.95
N PRO A 473 8.22 9.52 23.92
CA PRO A 473 9.16 9.59 22.79
C PRO A 473 9.04 10.90 22.00
N THR A 474 10.18 11.40 21.51
CA THR A 474 10.24 12.65 20.75
C THR A 474 10.69 12.37 19.32
N LEU A 475 9.97 12.88 18.33
CA LEU A 475 10.27 12.77 16.90
C LEU A 475 11.54 13.56 16.55
N ARG A 476 12.41 12.95 15.76
CA ARG A 476 13.67 13.52 15.28
C ARG A 476 13.69 13.44 13.74
N GLU A 477 14.71 13.99 13.11
CA GLU A 477 14.88 13.90 11.66
C GLU A 477 14.99 12.45 11.14
N ARG A 478 15.59 11.55 11.94
CA ARG A 478 15.72 10.16 11.52
C ARG A 478 14.37 9.45 11.33
N GLU A 479 13.34 9.81 12.07
CA GLU A 479 12.02 9.21 11.96
C GLU A 479 11.21 9.70 10.75
N LEU A 480 11.76 10.61 9.95
CA LEU A 480 11.20 11.00 8.65
C LEU A 480 11.30 9.91 7.58
N LEU A 481 12.17 8.93 7.79
CA LEU A 481 12.31 7.73 6.96
C LEU A 481 12.49 6.52 7.88
N PHE A 482 12.13 5.36 7.38
CA PHE A 482 12.50 4.11 8.03
C PHE A 482 13.89 3.64 7.58
N PRO A 483 14.58 2.81 8.39
CA PRO A 483 15.89 2.27 7.99
C PRO A 483 15.74 1.30 6.82
N ILE A 484 16.70 1.34 5.90
CA ILE A 484 16.84 0.32 4.87
C ILE A 484 17.18 -1.01 5.57
N PRO A 485 16.49 -2.12 5.24
CA PRO A 485 16.71 -3.39 5.93
C PRO A 485 18.15 -3.88 5.83
N THR A 486 18.70 -4.39 6.93
CA THR A 486 20.09 -4.88 7.02
C THR A 486 20.40 -5.93 5.94
N ALA A 487 19.46 -6.82 5.64
CA ALA A 487 19.63 -7.85 4.63
C ALA A 487 19.89 -7.26 3.23
N GLU A 488 19.23 -6.15 2.91
CA GLU A 488 19.35 -5.50 1.61
C GLU A 488 20.70 -4.78 1.45
N ILE A 489 21.17 -4.11 2.52
CA ILE A 489 22.51 -3.48 2.52
C ILE A 489 23.61 -4.54 2.41
N ARG A 490 23.43 -5.73 3.03
CA ARG A 490 24.40 -6.83 2.88
C ARG A 490 24.41 -7.41 1.46
N ASN A 491 23.27 -7.43 0.79
CA ASN A 491 23.14 -7.97 -0.56
C ASN A 491 23.64 -6.99 -1.64
N ASN A 492 23.50 -5.69 -1.38
CA ASN A 492 23.88 -4.63 -2.31
C ASN A 492 24.70 -3.55 -1.59
N ASP A 493 26.00 -3.60 -1.74
CA ASP A 493 26.98 -2.69 -1.10
C ASP A 493 26.92 -1.24 -1.59
N LYS A 494 26.15 -0.96 -2.64
CA LYS A 494 25.85 0.39 -3.11
C LYS A 494 24.76 1.10 -2.32
N LEU A 495 23.99 0.36 -1.50
CA LEU A 495 23.00 0.94 -0.63
C LEU A 495 23.66 1.59 0.59
N THR A 496 23.22 2.79 0.90
CA THR A 496 23.67 3.53 2.10
C THR A 496 22.50 3.68 3.05
N GLN A 497 22.71 3.37 4.33
CA GLN A 497 21.69 3.47 5.36
C GLN A 497 21.20 4.92 5.55
N ASN A 498 19.93 5.08 5.84
CA ASN A 498 19.35 6.37 6.18
C ASN A 498 20.00 6.95 7.45
N GLN A 499 20.13 8.28 7.47
CA GLN A 499 20.82 8.97 8.54
C GLN A 499 20.22 8.67 9.92
N GLY A 500 21.06 8.29 10.86
CA GLY A 500 20.66 8.01 12.25
C GLY A 500 20.32 6.55 12.55
N TYR A 501 20.46 5.65 11.56
CA TYR A 501 20.28 4.20 11.73
C TYR A 501 21.58 3.41 11.54
#